data_1b5027a14e6038fe2fa8f12b12de4126
#
_entry.id   1b5027a14e6038fe2fa8f12b12de4126
#
_cell.length_a   1.000
_cell.length_b   1.000
_cell.length_c   1.000
_cell.angle_alpha   90.00
_cell.angle_beta   90.00
_cell.angle_gamma   90.00
#
_symmetry.space_group_name_H-M   'P 1'
#
loop_
_entity.id
_entity.type
_entity.pdbx_description
1 polymer ?
#
loop_
_entity_poly.entity_id
_entity_poly.type
_entity_poly.pdbx_seq_one_letter_code
_entity_poly.pdbx_strand_id
1 'polypeptide(L)'
;ALWGLSFKPQTDDMREAPSLMVVKKLLEAGAKVKAYDPVAMEEAKHHFGDSISYFRDQHEALIDADCLAILTEWPEFKFPNFKIVSKLLNTPAIFDGRNIYDKNEMKDHGFDYFCIGVDTTKK
;
A
#
# COMPACT_ATOMS: atom_id res chain seq x y z
N ALA A 1 3.92 -5.15 0.56
CA ALA A 1 2.63 -4.91 1.21
C ALA A 1 1.85 -3.87 0.45
N LEU A 2 0.53 -4.03 0.39
CA LEU A 2 -0.35 -3.11 -0.33
C LEU A 2 -1.48 -2.69 0.59
N TRP A 3 -1.58 -1.39 0.85
CA TRP A 3 -2.66 -0.82 1.65
C TRP A 3 -3.63 -0.11 0.71
N GLY A 4 -4.87 -0.62 0.66
CA GLY A 4 -5.92 -0.01 -0.13
C GLY A 4 -6.13 -0.71 -1.47
N LEU A 5 -7.33 -1.23 -1.65
CA LEU A 5 -7.70 -1.94 -2.87
C LEU A 5 -8.83 -1.25 -3.61
N SER A 6 -9.68 -0.52 -2.89
CA SER A 6 -10.82 0.15 -3.49
C SER A 6 -10.42 1.41 -4.25
N PHE A 7 -11.34 1.90 -5.07
CA PHE A 7 -11.13 3.11 -5.85
C PHE A 7 -10.93 4.34 -4.94
N LYS A 8 -11.64 4.40 -3.82
CA LYS A 8 -11.55 5.51 -2.86
C LYS A 8 -11.98 4.99 -1.48
N PRO A 9 -11.73 5.77 -0.39
CA PRO A 9 -12.14 5.34 0.95
C PRO A 9 -13.67 5.22 1.05
N GLN A 10 -14.12 4.47 2.04
CA GLN A 10 -15.52 4.32 2.40
C GLN A 10 -16.33 3.54 1.37
N THR A 11 -15.68 2.73 0.54
CA THR A 11 -16.38 1.90 -0.44
C THR A 11 -15.54 0.66 -0.75
N ASP A 12 -16.21 -0.40 -1.22
CA ASP A 12 -15.54 -1.57 -1.76
C ASP A 12 -15.47 -1.54 -3.29
N ASP A 13 -15.85 -0.41 -3.90
CA ASP A 13 -15.87 -0.27 -5.35
C ASP A 13 -14.44 -0.31 -5.88
N MET A 14 -14.16 -1.29 -6.73
CA MET A 14 -12.84 -1.44 -7.34
C MET A 14 -12.84 -1.13 -8.83
N ARG A 15 -13.95 -0.64 -9.37
CA ARG A 15 -14.00 -0.28 -10.79
C ARG A 15 -12.99 0.83 -11.05
N GLU A 16 -12.11 0.60 -12.03
CA GLU A 16 -11.04 1.52 -12.39
C GLU A 16 -10.09 1.85 -11.24
N ALA A 17 -10.06 1.02 -10.19
CA ALA A 17 -9.14 1.25 -9.09
C ALA A 17 -7.70 1.03 -9.56
N PRO A 18 -6.77 1.89 -9.10
CA PRO A 18 -5.35 1.69 -9.45
C PRO A 18 -4.82 0.34 -9.03
N SER A 19 -5.37 -0.27 -7.96
CA SER A 19 -4.92 -1.56 -7.50
C SER A 19 -5.05 -2.65 -8.56
N LEU A 20 -6.06 -2.56 -9.44
CA LEU A 20 -6.24 -3.58 -10.48
C LEU A 20 -5.01 -3.66 -11.38
N MET A 21 -4.52 -2.51 -11.84
CA MET A 21 -3.35 -2.47 -12.70
C MET A 21 -2.05 -2.75 -11.94
N VAL A 22 -1.92 -2.16 -10.76
CA VAL A 22 -0.68 -2.30 -9.97
C VAL A 22 -0.46 -3.75 -9.58
N VAL A 23 -1.50 -4.42 -9.06
CA VAL A 23 -1.37 -5.82 -8.66
C VAL A 23 -1.03 -6.69 -9.87
N LYS A 24 -1.72 -6.46 -10.99
CA LYS A 24 -1.45 -7.24 -12.20
C LYS A 24 0.02 -7.11 -12.61
N LYS A 25 0.54 -5.90 -12.63
CA LYS A 25 1.92 -5.67 -13.05
C LYS A 25 2.92 -6.25 -12.06
N LEU A 26 2.63 -6.16 -10.77
CA LEU A 26 3.51 -6.75 -9.75
C LEU A 26 3.56 -8.26 -9.89
N LEU A 27 2.41 -8.90 -10.10
CA LEU A 27 2.38 -10.35 -10.27
C LEU A 27 3.11 -10.78 -11.54
N GLU A 28 2.96 -10.02 -12.62
CA GLU A 28 3.68 -10.31 -13.87
C GLU A 28 5.20 -10.19 -13.69
N ALA A 29 5.63 -9.33 -12.78
CA ALA A 29 7.04 -9.15 -12.48
C ALA A 29 7.58 -10.16 -11.47
N GLY A 30 6.73 -11.07 -11.00
CA GLY A 30 7.15 -12.11 -10.06
C GLY A 30 7.05 -11.72 -8.59
N ALA A 31 6.44 -10.57 -8.27
CA ALA A 31 6.30 -10.13 -6.90
C ALA A 31 5.19 -10.91 -6.18
N LYS A 32 5.34 -11.02 -4.87
CA LYS A 32 4.29 -11.54 -4.00
C LYS A 32 3.59 -10.35 -3.37
N VAL A 33 2.26 -10.32 -3.44
CA VAL A 33 1.47 -9.19 -2.95
C VAL A 33 0.73 -9.60 -1.67
N LYS A 34 0.89 -8.76 -0.64
CA LYS A 34 0.23 -8.93 0.66
C LYS A 34 -0.65 -7.71 0.86
N ALA A 35 -1.95 -7.89 0.82
CA ALA A 35 -2.90 -6.78 0.73
C ALA A 35 -3.75 -6.62 1.98
N TYR A 36 -4.08 -5.37 2.29
CA TYR A 36 -5.06 -5.03 3.30
C TYR A 36 -5.93 -3.88 2.80
N ASP A 37 -7.24 -4.01 3.03
CA ASP A 37 -8.21 -2.93 2.81
C ASP A 37 -9.34 -3.12 3.82
N PRO A 38 -9.83 -2.04 4.46
CA PRO A 38 -10.87 -2.17 5.48
C PRO A 38 -12.17 -2.81 4.99
N VAL A 39 -12.54 -2.64 3.73
CA VAL A 39 -13.82 -3.15 3.23
C VAL A 39 -13.74 -3.87 1.90
N ALA A 40 -12.69 -3.69 1.11
CA ALA A 40 -12.68 -4.16 -0.28
C ALA A 40 -12.02 -5.51 -0.50
N MET A 41 -11.61 -6.22 0.56
CA MET A 41 -10.91 -7.49 0.35
C MET A 41 -11.78 -8.56 -0.31
N GLU A 42 -13.07 -8.63 0.03
CA GLU A 42 -13.96 -9.60 -0.61
C GLU A 42 -14.14 -9.29 -2.09
N GLU A 43 -14.29 -8.01 -2.42
CA GLU A 43 -14.38 -7.61 -3.82
C GLU A 43 -13.09 -7.90 -4.56
N ALA A 44 -11.95 -7.68 -3.91
CA ALA A 44 -10.65 -7.97 -4.51
C ALA A 44 -10.49 -9.46 -4.84
N LYS A 45 -11.06 -10.33 -4.02
CA LYS A 45 -10.99 -11.77 -4.28
C LYS A 45 -11.69 -12.15 -5.57
N HIS A 46 -12.69 -11.39 -6.00
CA HIS A 46 -13.34 -11.63 -7.28
C HIS A 46 -12.42 -11.30 -8.45
N HIS A 47 -11.47 -10.38 -8.27
CA HIS A 47 -10.54 -9.98 -9.31
C HIS A 47 -9.24 -10.78 -9.28
N PHE A 48 -8.71 -11.07 -8.10
CA PHE A 48 -7.38 -11.65 -7.96
C PHE A 48 -7.37 -13.07 -7.43
N GLY A 49 -8.48 -13.53 -6.81
CA GLY A 49 -8.54 -14.87 -6.25
C GLY A 49 -7.41 -15.10 -5.25
N ASP A 50 -6.70 -16.19 -5.41
CA ASP A 50 -5.59 -16.57 -4.55
C ASP A 50 -4.24 -16.08 -5.06
N SER A 51 -4.24 -15.22 -6.10
CA SER A 51 -2.99 -14.69 -6.65
C SER A 51 -2.25 -13.80 -5.67
N ILE A 52 -2.98 -13.22 -4.70
CA ILE A 52 -2.39 -12.39 -3.65
C ILE A 52 -2.89 -12.89 -2.30
N SER A 53 -2.23 -12.43 -1.24
CA SER A 53 -2.62 -12.76 0.14
C SER A 53 -3.37 -11.59 0.76
N TYR A 54 -4.35 -11.88 1.61
CA TYR A 54 -5.19 -10.88 2.26
C TYR A 54 -5.01 -10.97 3.77
N PHE A 55 -4.96 -9.82 4.44
CA PHE A 55 -4.75 -9.77 5.88
C PHE A 55 -5.82 -8.92 6.52
N ARG A 56 -6.15 -9.21 7.78
CA ARG A 56 -7.20 -8.50 8.50
C ARG A 56 -6.70 -7.27 9.22
N ASP A 57 -5.40 -7.09 9.30
CA ASP A 57 -4.78 -5.97 10.00
C ASP A 57 -3.73 -5.35 9.11
N GLN A 58 -3.71 -4.01 9.06
CA GLN A 58 -2.79 -3.30 8.19
C GLN A 58 -1.32 -3.59 8.53
N HIS A 59 -1.02 -3.81 9.81
CA HIS A 59 0.36 -4.11 10.20
C HIS A 59 0.75 -5.54 9.87
N GLU A 60 -0.20 -6.47 9.94
CA GLU A 60 0.07 -7.87 9.59
C GLU A 60 0.58 -8.01 8.16
N ALA A 61 0.02 -7.22 7.24
CA ALA A 61 0.44 -7.27 5.85
C ALA A 61 1.88 -6.83 5.66
N LEU A 62 2.43 -6.10 6.61
CA LEU A 62 3.80 -5.59 6.51
C LEU A 62 4.86 -6.61 6.90
N ILE A 63 4.49 -7.65 7.66
CA ILE A 63 5.46 -8.62 8.18
C ILE A 63 6.16 -9.31 7.02
N ASP A 64 7.50 -9.21 7.00
CA ASP A 64 8.34 -9.80 5.94
C ASP A 64 8.06 -9.24 4.55
N ALA A 65 7.37 -8.11 4.44
CA ALA A 65 7.21 -7.45 3.15
C ALA A 65 8.45 -6.60 2.86
N ASP A 66 8.81 -6.51 1.58
CA ASP A 66 9.99 -5.73 1.21
C ASP A 66 9.72 -4.24 1.24
N CYS A 67 8.52 -3.81 0.89
CA CYS A 67 8.14 -2.41 0.92
C CYS A 67 6.62 -2.28 1.05
N LEU A 68 6.15 -1.03 1.18
CA LEU A 68 4.74 -0.74 1.33
C LEU A 68 4.28 0.18 0.20
N ALA A 69 3.16 -0.16 -0.43
CA ALA A 69 2.50 0.70 -1.42
C ALA A 69 1.12 1.08 -0.90
N ILE A 70 0.74 2.35 -1.05
CA ILE A 70 -0.55 2.86 -0.60
C ILE A 70 -1.32 3.35 -1.82
N LEU A 71 -2.48 2.76 -2.06
CA LEU A 71 -3.27 3.07 -3.26
C LEU A 71 -4.64 3.66 -2.96
N THR A 72 -5.06 3.66 -1.69
CA THR A 72 -6.32 4.28 -1.26
C THR A 72 -6.06 5.05 0.02
N GLU A 73 -6.65 6.24 0.14
CA GLU A 73 -6.35 7.13 1.28
C GLU A 73 -7.34 6.94 2.44
N TRP A 74 -7.45 5.72 2.93
CA TRP A 74 -8.25 5.46 4.13
C TRP A 74 -7.67 6.24 5.32
N PRO A 75 -8.52 6.78 6.20
CA PRO A 75 -8.03 7.52 7.37
C PRO A 75 -7.04 6.72 8.22
N GLU A 76 -7.26 5.42 8.36
CA GLU A 76 -6.40 4.58 9.20
C GLU A 76 -5.00 4.40 8.65
N PHE A 77 -4.77 4.75 7.38
CA PHE A 77 -3.43 4.69 6.79
C PHE A 77 -2.63 5.96 7.03
N LYS A 78 -3.28 7.05 7.46
CA LYS A 78 -2.62 8.36 7.54
C LYS A 78 -1.69 8.51 8.74
N PHE A 79 -2.00 7.83 9.84
CA PHE A 79 -1.24 7.99 11.08
C PHE A 79 -0.87 6.64 11.69
N PRO A 80 -0.15 5.78 10.97
CA PRO A 80 0.31 4.53 11.56
C PRO A 80 1.46 4.81 12.51
N ASN A 81 1.85 3.81 13.30
CA ASN A 81 3.05 3.92 14.08
C ASN A 81 4.24 3.63 13.16
N PHE A 82 4.93 4.69 12.73
CA PHE A 82 6.01 4.55 11.75
C PHE A 82 7.20 3.73 12.26
N LYS A 83 7.41 3.69 13.58
CA LYS A 83 8.45 2.81 14.12
C LYS A 83 8.12 1.34 13.89
N ILE A 84 6.85 0.99 14.08
CA ILE A 84 6.41 -0.38 13.82
C ILE A 84 6.50 -0.69 12.32
N VAL A 85 6.06 0.23 11.48
CA VAL A 85 6.13 0.05 10.03
C VAL A 85 7.57 -0.24 9.60
N SER A 86 8.52 0.56 10.06
CA SER A 86 9.91 0.36 9.65
C SER A 86 10.50 -0.94 10.19
N LYS A 87 10.03 -1.42 11.35
CA LYS A 87 10.50 -2.69 11.89
C LYS A 87 9.96 -3.90 11.14
N LEU A 88 8.72 -3.81 10.67
CA LEU A 88 8.07 -4.94 10.01
C LEU A 88 8.50 -5.10 8.58
N LEU A 89 8.78 -3.99 7.88
CA LEU A 89 9.26 -4.04 6.51
C LEU A 89 10.73 -4.46 6.45
N ASN A 90 11.08 -5.26 5.46
CA ASN A 90 12.48 -5.61 5.24
C ASN A 90 13.29 -4.41 4.77
N THR A 91 12.67 -3.53 3.99
CA THR A 91 13.28 -2.30 3.52
C THR A 91 12.34 -1.15 3.84
N PRO A 92 12.82 -0.04 4.45
CA PRO A 92 11.94 1.06 4.84
C PRO A 92 11.58 1.93 3.64
N ALA A 93 10.90 1.37 2.66
CA ALA A 93 10.51 2.06 1.44
C ALA A 93 8.98 2.11 1.35
N ILE A 94 8.45 3.30 1.06
CA ILE A 94 7.01 3.51 0.93
C ILE A 94 6.72 4.18 -0.41
N PHE A 95 5.80 3.56 -1.18
CA PHE A 95 5.31 4.10 -2.44
C PHE A 95 3.88 4.59 -2.20
N ASP A 96 3.72 5.90 -2.10
CA ASP A 96 2.45 6.52 -1.73
C ASP A 96 1.75 7.05 -2.97
N GLY A 97 0.77 6.30 -3.44
CA GLY A 97 0.02 6.67 -4.62
C GLY A 97 -1.04 7.72 -4.38
N ARG A 98 -1.23 8.16 -3.14
CA ARG A 98 -2.29 9.13 -2.80
C ARG A 98 -1.77 10.38 -2.10
N ASN A 99 -0.46 10.48 -1.92
CA ASN A 99 0.18 11.66 -1.31
C ASN A 99 -0.36 11.95 0.09
N ILE A 100 -0.52 10.92 0.92
CA ILE A 100 -1.10 11.10 2.25
C ILE A 100 -0.07 11.41 3.31
N TYR A 101 1.21 11.26 3.03
CA TYR A 101 2.27 11.53 4.01
C TYR A 101 3.09 12.75 3.59
N ASP A 102 3.67 13.41 4.59
CA ASP A 102 4.60 14.51 4.35
C ASP A 102 6.00 13.93 4.10
N LYS A 103 6.64 14.35 3.01
CA LYS A 103 7.93 13.76 2.64
C LYS A 103 9.03 14.08 3.64
N ASN A 104 8.96 15.24 4.30
CA ASN A 104 9.97 15.58 5.31
C ASN A 104 9.82 14.71 6.54
N GLU A 105 8.57 14.44 6.94
CA GLU A 105 8.29 13.55 8.05
C GLU A 105 8.77 12.12 7.73
N MET A 106 8.55 11.68 6.51
CA MET A 106 9.00 10.34 6.10
C MET A 106 10.51 10.24 6.14
N LYS A 107 11.20 11.28 5.70
CA LYS A 107 12.65 11.32 5.74
C LYS A 107 13.15 11.27 7.18
N ASP A 108 12.49 12.01 8.09
CA ASP A 108 12.86 12.02 9.50
C ASP A 108 12.70 10.65 10.15
N HIS A 109 11.73 9.87 9.68
CA HIS A 109 11.53 8.50 10.15
C HIS A 109 12.44 7.48 9.47
N GLY A 110 13.26 7.92 8.51
CA GLY A 110 14.22 7.05 7.84
C GLY A 110 13.66 6.27 6.66
N PHE A 111 12.53 6.70 6.11
CA PHE A 111 11.93 6.03 4.96
C PHE A 111 12.44 6.57 3.64
N ASP A 112 12.62 5.68 2.68
CA ASP A 112 12.71 6.05 1.28
C ASP A 112 11.27 6.22 0.79
N TYR A 113 10.87 7.44 0.50
CA TYR A 113 9.48 7.78 0.25
C TYR A 113 9.30 8.28 -1.17
N PHE A 114 8.36 7.65 -1.89
CA PHE A 114 8.03 7.99 -3.27
C PHE A 114 6.55 8.28 -3.36
N CYS A 115 6.16 9.41 -3.96
CA CYS A 115 4.76 9.75 -4.08
C CYS A 115 4.44 10.25 -5.49
N ILE A 116 3.15 10.14 -5.85
CA ILE A 116 2.67 10.54 -7.17
C ILE A 116 2.52 12.05 -7.23
N GLY A 117 2.93 12.64 -8.35
CA GLY A 117 2.73 14.06 -8.60
C GLY A 117 3.72 14.96 -7.92
N VAL A 118 4.52 14.41 -7.01
CA VAL A 118 5.61 15.15 -6.37
C VAL A 118 6.88 14.35 -6.60
N ASP A 119 7.80 14.94 -7.33
CA ASP A 119 9.06 14.26 -7.62
C ASP A 119 9.98 14.39 -6.43
N THR A 120 10.14 13.31 -5.69
CA THR A 120 11.00 13.29 -4.51
C THR A 120 12.45 12.98 -4.84
N THR A 121 12.75 12.61 -6.07
CA THR A 121 14.09 12.20 -6.48
C THR A 121 14.80 13.26 -7.28
N LYS A 122 14.06 14.14 -7.94
CA LYS A 122 14.64 15.27 -8.65
C LYS A 122 14.66 16.48 -7.78
N LYS A 123 15.53 17.33 -8.07
CA LYS A 123 15.41 18.66 -7.50
C LYS A 123 16.20 19.67 -8.31
#